data_a15795818c6d8050f611b654ac51a5b7
#
_entry.id   a15795818c6d8050f611b654ac51a5b7
#
_cell.length_a   1.000
_cell.length_b   1.000
_cell.length_c   1.000
_cell.angle_alpha   90.00
_cell.angle_beta   90.00
_cell.angle_gamma   90.00
#
_symmetry.space_group_name_H-M   'P 1'
#
loop_
_entity.id
_entity.type
_entity.pdbx_description
1 polymer ?
#
loop_
_entity_poly.entity_id
_entity_poly.type
_entity_poly.pdbx_seq_one_letter_code
_entity_poly.pdbx_strand_id
1 'polypeptide(L)'
;PLISGMKLRERSVGNIVAELEECVNKYDIRNFFFRADTFTMNKKSVIELCREIINRRLNIAWVANSRVNTIDEERLTWMKKAGCWLVAFGIESGNDEIQKIIKKGTTRAQAREAVKLCKKLGVKTYGFYLIGFPWETKEMIMDTLQLAKELRCNFSEIHIAVPYEGTEFHKIARDFGILTETAVGHNYFSNPAI
;
A
#
# COMPACT_ATOMS: atom_id res chain seq x y z
N PRO A 1 2.78 11.18 7.13
CA PRO A 1 3.44 12.50 7.08
C PRO A 1 4.16 12.90 8.34
N LEU A 2 3.71 12.48 9.54
CA LEU A 2 4.38 12.83 10.81
C LEU A 2 5.81 12.28 10.91
N ILE A 3 6.05 11.09 10.39
CA ILE A 3 7.37 10.43 10.44
C ILE A 3 8.25 10.85 9.25
N SER A 4 7.68 10.87 8.03
CA SER A 4 8.45 11.06 6.79
C SER A 4 8.37 12.47 6.21
N GLY A 5 7.50 13.35 6.74
CA GLY A 5 7.22 14.67 6.19
C GLY A 5 6.40 14.61 4.91
N MET A 6 6.23 15.77 4.27
CA MET A 6 5.42 15.93 3.04
C MET A 6 6.26 15.86 1.75
N LYS A 7 7.59 15.87 1.86
CA LYS A 7 8.49 15.90 0.70
C LYS A 7 8.79 14.47 0.24
N LEU A 8 8.54 14.22 -1.04
CA LEU A 8 8.97 12.97 -1.68
C LEU A 8 10.50 12.90 -1.66
N ARG A 9 11.03 11.80 -1.14
CA ARG A 9 12.45 11.48 -1.13
C ARG A 9 12.63 10.17 -1.89
N GLU A 10 13.45 10.22 -2.92
CA GLU A 10 13.74 9.06 -3.77
C GLU A 10 15.24 8.82 -3.81
N ARG A 11 15.62 7.56 -3.85
CA ARG A 11 16.97 7.14 -4.24
C ARG A 11 17.10 7.23 -5.75
N SER A 12 18.27 7.50 -6.26
CA SER A 12 18.50 7.47 -7.71
C SER A 12 18.30 6.05 -8.26
N VAL A 13 17.80 5.96 -9.48
CA VAL A 13 17.61 4.67 -10.18
C VAL A 13 18.92 3.89 -10.22
N GLY A 14 20.05 4.55 -10.56
CA GLY A 14 21.37 3.91 -10.57
C GLY A 14 21.79 3.31 -9.24
N ASN A 15 21.48 3.97 -8.12
CA ASN A 15 21.79 3.46 -6.79
C ASN A 15 20.94 2.22 -6.43
N ILE A 16 19.64 2.24 -6.80
CA ILE A 16 18.75 1.07 -6.57
C ILE A 16 19.23 -0.11 -7.41
N VAL A 17 19.55 0.11 -8.68
CA VAL A 17 19.96 -0.95 -9.59
C VAL A 17 21.32 -1.56 -9.17
N ALA A 18 22.27 -0.74 -8.71
CA ALA A 18 23.54 -1.24 -8.20
C ALA A 18 23.35 -2.17 -7.00
N GLU A 19 22.44 -1.84 -6.08
CA GLU A 19 22.08 -2.70 -4.95
C GLU A 19 21.43 -4.01 -5.42
N LEU A 20 20.50 -3.94 -6.39
CA LEU A 20 19.89 -5.15 -6.95
C LEU A 20 20.93 -6.05 -7.64
N GLU A 21 21.89 -5.48 -8.38
CA GLU A 21 22.99 -6.22 -8.99
C GLU A 21 23.89 -6.89 -7.95
N GLU A 22 24.22 -6.19 -6.88
CA GLU A 22 25.00 -6.79 -5.79
C GLU A 22 24.25 -7.95 -5.15
N CYS A 23 22.95 -7.77 -4.86
CA CYS A 23 22.10 -8.83 -4.30
C CYS A 23 22.04 -10.07 -5.21
N VAL A 24 21.87 -9.86 -6.51
CA VAL A 24 21.81 -10.96 -7.49
C VAL A 24 23.17 -11.65 -7.66
N ASN A 25 24.22 -10.87 -7.91
CA ASN A 25 25.52 -11.43 -8.31
C ASN A 25 26.32 -12.00 -7.14
N LYS A 26 26.21 -11.38 -5.96
CA LYS A 26 27.00 -11.76 -4.78
C LYS A 26 26.26 -12.73 -3.85
N TYR A 27 24.94 -12.62 -3.77
CA TYR A 27 24.14 -13.38 -2.81
C TYR A 27 23.08 -14.28 -3.45
N ASP A 28 22.94 -14.28 -4.78
CA ASP A 28 21.92 -14.98 -5.56
C ASP A 28 20.49 -14.71 -5.10
N ILE A 29 20.24 -13.50 -4.57
CA ILE A 29 18.91 -13.06 -4.16
C ILE A 29 18.16 -12.53 -5.39
N ARG A 30 17.01 -13.13 -5.72
CA ARG A 30 16.22 -12.78 -6.91
C ARG A 30 14.77 -12.38 -6.57
N ASN A 31 14.38 -12.41 -5.30
CA ASN A 31 13.04 -12.02 -4.86
C ASN A 31 13.12 -10.78 -3.97
N PHE A 32 12.40 -9.73 -4.34
CA PHE A 32 12.49 -8.43 -3.68
C PHE A 32 11.12 -7.89 -3.29
N PHE A 33 11.11 -7.16 -2.20
CA PHE A 33 10.00 -6.31 -1.82
C PHE A 33 10.48 -4.84 -1.78
N PHE A 34 10.02 -4.02 -2.72
CA PHE A 34 10.25 -2.58 -2.70
C PHE A 34 9.38 -1.94 -1.62
N ARG A 35 9.94 -1.77 -0.43
CA ARG A 35 9.26 -1.16 0.72
C ARG A 35 9.32 0.36 0.64
N ALA A 36 8.45 0.92 -0.16
CA ALA A 36 8.20 2.36 -0.24
C ALA A 36 6.74 2.62 0.17
N ASP A 37 6.46 3.80 0.76
CA ASP A 37 5.08 4.18 1.11
C ASP A 37 4.18 4.18 -0.12
N THR A 38 4.72 4.63 -1.25
CA THR A 38 4.05 4.57 -2.55
C THR A 38 5.11 4.47 -3.64
N PHE A 39 5.48 3.25 -3.99
CA PHE A 39 6.50 2.98 -5.02
C PHE A 39 6.17 3.66 -6.36
N THR A 40 4.92 3.70 -6.73
CA THR A 40 4.44 4.22 -8.01
C THR A 40 4.22 5.73 -8.05
N MET A 41 4.69 6.51 -7.07
CA MET A 41 4.43 7.95 -7.00
C MET A 41 5.02 8.70 -8.20
N ASN A 42 6.29 8.45 -8.50
CA ASN A 42 6.99 9.07 -9.63
C ASN A 42 7.02 8.14 -10.84
N LYS A 43 6.16 8.40 -11.82
CA LYS A 43 6.03 7.58 -13.02
C LYS A 43 7.34 7.46 -13.80
N LYS A 44 8.08 8.57 -13.95
CA LYS A 44 9.32 8.58 -14.71
C LYS A 44 10.38 7.69 -14.07
N SER A 45 10.60 7.84 -12.77
CA SER A 45 11.57 7.02 -12.01
C SER A 45 11.21 5.53 -12.05
N VAL A 46 9.92 5.18 -11.92
CA VAL A 46 9.48 3.77 -11.99
C VAL A 46 9.75 3.17 -13.36
N ILE A 47 9.42 3.86 -14.43
CA ILE A 47 9.67 3.37 -15.80
C ILE A 47 11.17 3.24 -16.08
N GLU A 48 11.96 4.22 -15.67
CA GLU A 48 13.42 4.21 -15.79
C GLU A 48 14.03 3.02 -15.03
N LEU A 49 13.61 2.81 -13.77
CA LEU A 49 14.05 1.66 -12.97
C LEU A 49 13.71 0.33 -13.66
N CYS A 50 12.48 0.19 -14.16
CA CYS A 50 12.08 -1.02 -14.87
C CYS A 50 12.92 -1.26 -16.14
N ARG A 51 13.23 -0.21 -16.90
CA ARG A 51 14.11 -0.31 -18.09
C ARG A 51 15.51 -0.77 -17.70
N GLU A 52 16.09 -0.20 -16.64
CA GLU A 52 17.42 -0.59 -16.17
C GLU A 52 17.47 -2.05 -15.69
N ILE A 53 16.46 -2.51 -14.94
CA ILE A 53 16.33 -3.92 -14.53
C ILE A 53 16.33 -4.85 -15.74
N ILE A 54 15.60 -4.50 -16.81
CA ILE A 54 15.52 -5.28 -18.04
C ILE A 54 16.84 -5.22 -18.81
N ASN A 55 17.41 -4.03 -19.01
CA ASN A 55 18.65 -3.82 -19.76
C ASN A 55 19.81 -4.60 -19.14
N ARG A 56 19.89 -4.65 -17.82
CA ARG A 56 20.91 -5.39 -17.08
C ARG A 56 20.59 -6.88 -16.90
N ARG A 57 19.46 -7.34 -17.42
CA ARG A 57 19.02 -8.76 -17.39
C ARG A 57 19.04 -9.36 -15.98
N LEU A 58 18.59 -8.62 -14.98
CA LEU A 58 18.70 -9.05 -13.58
C LEU A 58 17.84 -10.27 -13.25
N ASN A 59 16.80 -10.59 -14.06
CA ASN A 59 15.92 -11.75 -13.87
C ASN A 59 15.40 -11.87 -12.43
N ILE A 60 14.84 -10.79 -11.91
CA ILE A 60 14.30 -10.71 -10.56
C ILE A 60 12.78 -10.81 -10.58
N ALA A 61 12.21 -11.30 -9.48
CA ALA A 61 10.79 -11.23 -9.17
C ALA A 61 10.58 -10.27 -8.00
N TRP A 62 9.59 -9.38 -8.09
CA TRP A 62 9.41 -8.40 -7.04
C TRP A 62 7.98 -7.96 -6.83
N VAL A 63 7.73 -7.41 -5.66
CA VAL A 63 6.46 -6.83 -5.24
C VAL A 63 6.68 -5.40 -4.74
N ALA A 64 5.63 -4.57 -4.78
CA ALA A 64 5.70 -3.20 -4.27
C ALA A 64 4.37 -2.73 -3.70
N ASN A 65 4.46 -1.80 -2.72
CA ASN A 65 3.30 -1.06 -2.23
C ASN A 65 2.96 0.09 -3.17
N SER A 66 1.69 0.35 -3.36
CA SER A 66 1.20 1.39 -4.25
C SER A 66 -0.10 2.01 -3.74
N ARG A 67 -0.49 3.10 -4.38
CA ARG A 67 -1.82 3.70 -4.25
C ARG A 67 -2.63 3.44 -5.52
N VAL A 68 -3.92 3.23 -5.37
CA VAL A 68 -4.82 2.94 -6.51
C VAL A 68 -4.87 4.08 -7.55
N ASN A 69 -4.66 5.32 -7.12
CA ASN A 69 -4.66 6.50 -8.00
C ASN A 69 -3.30 6.82 -8.63
N THR A 70 -2.26 6.01 -8.39
CA THR A 70 -0.94 6.18 -9.00
C THR A 70 -0.60 5.06 -9.99
N ILE A 71 -1.56 4.23 -10.35
CA ILE A 71 -1.42 3.15 -11.34
C ILE A 71 -2.02 3.60 -12.68
N ASP A 72 -1.28 3.33 -13.76
CA ASP A 72 -1.74 3.43 -15.14
C ASP A 72 -1.19 2.26 -15.98
N GLU A 73 -1.73 2.07 -17.18
CA GLU A 73 -1.38 0.94 -18.04
C GLU A 73 0.09 0.93 -18.44
N GLU A 74 0.66 2.07 -18.78
CA GLU A 74 2.07 2.17 -19.19
C GLU A 74 3.00 1.77 -18.04
N ARG A 75 2.80 2.37 -16.86
CA ARG A 75 3.60 2.10 -15.66
C ARG A 75 3.54 0.63 -15.29
N LEU A 76 2.33 0.06 -15.21
CA LEU A 76 2.14 -1.32 -14.82
C LEU A 76 2.69 -2.31 -15.87
N THR A 77 2.64 -1.96 -17.16
CA THR A 77 3.25 -2.76 -18.24
C THR A 77 4.77 -2.84 -18.07
N TRP A 78 5.43 -1.72 -17.78
CA TRP A 78 6.87 -1.71 -17.52
C TRP A 78 7.22 -2.50 -16.25
N MET A 79 6.46 -2.30 -15.18
CA MET A 79 6.63 -3.05 -13.93
C MET A 79 6.53 -4.55 -14.17
N LYS A 80 5.51 -5.01 -14.91
CA LYS A 80 5.32 -6.42 -15.27
C LYS A 80 6.50 -6.97 -16.06
N LYS A 81 6.97 -6.25 -17.09
CA LYS A 81 8.12 -6.65 -17.90
C LYS A 81 9.41 -6.76 -17.07
N ALA A 82 9.56 -5.94 -16.05
CA ALA A 82 10.71 -5.93 -15.15
C ALA A 82 10.59 -6.95 -13.99
N GLY A 83 9.59 -7.82 -14.00
CA GLY A 83 9.43 -8.89 -13.02
C GLY A 83 8.50 -8.59 -11.84
N CYS A 84 7.75 -7.48 -11.86
CA CYS A 84 6.70 -7.23 -10.86
C CYS A 84 5.57 -8.24 -11.04
N TRP A 85 5.32 -9.04 -10.03
CA TRP A 85 4.27 -10.05 -10.07
C TRP A 85 3.08 -9.71 -9.15
N LEU A 86 3.26 -8.79 -8.18
CA LEU A 86 2.21 -8.37 -7.26
C LEU A 86 2.36 -6.89 -6.91
N VAL A 87 1.23 -6.19 -6.87
CA VAL A 87 1.11 -4.83 -6.33
C VAL A 87 0.16 -4.83 -5.15
N ALA A 88 0.61 -4.27 -4.03
CA ALA A 88 -0.18 -4.14 -2.81
C ALA A 88 -0.76 -2.72 -2.71
N PHE A 89 -2.06 -2.64 -2.51
CA PHE A 89 -2.83 -1.39 -2.45
C PHE A 89 -3.38 -1.14 -1.06
N GLY A 90 -3.06 0.01 -0.47
CA GLY A 90 -3.80 0.52 0.67
C GLY A 90 -5.14 1.08 0.19
N ILE A 91 -6.19 0.28 0.27
CA ILE A 91 -7.57 0.65 -0.11
C ILE A 91 -8.27 1.32 1.07
N GLU A 92 -8.01 0.82 2.27
CA GLU A 92 -8.45 1.23 3.59
C GLU A 92 -9.94 1.00 3.82
N SER A 93 -10.84 1.77 3.19
CA SER A 93 -12.27 1.65 3.43
C SER A 93 -13.08 1.61 2.13
N GLY A 94 -14.20 0.89 2.17
CA GLY A 94 -15.22 0.88 1.14
C GLY A 94 -16.28 1.97 1.32
N ASN A 95 -16.19 2.78 2.37
CA ASN A 95 -17.10 3.87 2.63
C ASN A 95 -16.46 5.22 2.28
N ASP A 96 -17.16 6.05 1.48
CA ASP A 96 -16.61 7.31 0.98
C ASP A 96 -16.46 8.38 2.08
N GLU A 97 -17.27 8.32 3.14
CA GLU A 97 -17.16 9.22 4.28
C GLU A 97 -15.90 8.89 5.10
N ILE A 98 -15.68 7.62 5.39
CA ILE A 98 -14.45 7.15 6.04
C ILE A 98 -13.22 7.55 5.22
N GLN A 99 -13.23 7.35 3.89
CA GLN A 99 -12.13 7.75 3.00
C GLN A 99 -11.80 9.25 3.10
N LYS A 100 -12.82 10.11 3.27
CA LYS A 100 -12.64 11.55 3.48
C LYS A 100 -12.03 11.86 4.85
N ILE A 101 -12.57 11.25 5.91
CA ILE A 101 -12.11 11.48 7.30
C ILE A 101 -10.65 11.08 7.45
N ILE A 102 -10.24 9.91 6.94
CA ILE A 102 -8.85 9.45 7.00
C ILE A 102 -7.94 10.16 5.98
N LYS A 103 -8.47 11.11 5.21
CA LYS A 103 -7.73 11.92 4.23
C LYS A 103 -6.94 11.07 3.23
N LYS A 104 -7.47 9.91 2.84
CA LYS A 104 -6.79 8.98 1.93
C LYS A 104 -6.63 9.57 0.52
N GLY A 105 -7.60 10.36 0.05
CA GLY A 105 -7.57 10.99 -1.26
C GLY A 105 -7.66 10.01 -2.43
N THR A 106 -8.33 8.87 -2.21
CA THR A 106 -8.64 7.86 -3.22
C THR A 106 -10.13 7.55 -3.21
N THR A 107 -10.65 6.93 -4.27
CA THR A 107 -12.05 6.58 -4.40
C THR A 107 -12.23 5.08 -4.67
N ARG A 108 -13.43 4.56 -4.39
CA ARG A 108 -13.82 3.19 -4.74
C ARG A 108 -13.68 2.92 -6.25
N ALA A 109 -14.03 3.90 -7.09
CA ALA A 109 -13.90 3.80 -8.53
C ALA A 109 -12.43 3.60 -8.95
N GLN A 110 -11.52 4.38 -8.38
CA GLN A 110 -10.08 4.21 -8.63
C GLN A 110 -9.56 2.84 -8.17
N ALA A 111 -10.06 2.32 -7.05
CA ALA A 111 -9.71 0.98 -6.59
C ALA A 111 -10.17 -0.10 -7.58
N ARG A 112 -11.40 0.00 -8.11
CA ARG A 112 -11.93 -0.90 -9.14
C ARG A 112 -11.08 -0.88 -10.40
N GLU A 113 -10.78 0.31 -10.91
CA GLU A 113 -9.98 0.45 -12.14
C GLU A 113 -8.54 -0.06 -11.95
N ALA A 114 -7.89 0.24 -10.83
CA ALA A 114 -6.54 -0.25 -10.54
C ALA A 114 -6.48 -1.79 -10.49
N VAL A 115 -7.41 -2.42 -9.76
CA VAL A 115 -7.48 -3.88 -9.66
C VAL A 115 -7.83 -4.52 -11.01
N LYS A 116 -8.78 -3.96 -11.76
CA LYS A 116 -9.14 -4.40 -13.10
C LYS A 116 -7.95 -4.36 -14.06
N LEU A 117 -7.18 -3.27 -14.01
CA LEU A 117 -5.98 -3.10 -14.83
C LEU A 117 -4.90 -4.12 -14.48
N CYS A 118 -4.65 -4.36 -13.17
CA CYS A 118 -3.74 -5.41 -12.73
C CYS A 118 -4.14 -6.77 -13.25
N LYS A 119 -5.43 -7.13 -13.16
CA LYS A 119 -5.97 -8.39 -13.70
C LYS A 119 -5.76 -8.49 -15.21
N LYS A 120 -6.07 -7.42 -15.97
CA LYS A 120 -5.86 -7.36 -17.43
C LYS A 120 -4.41 -7.68 -17.81
N LEU A 121 -3.44 -7.16 -17.06
CA LEU A 121 -2.02 -7.32 -17.32
C LEU A 121 -1.38 -8.54 -16.62
N GLY A 122 -2.16 -9.36 -15.92
CA GLY A 122 -1.65 -10.54 -15.23
C GLY A 122 -0.72 -10.23 -14.05
N VAL A 123 -0.94 -9.10 -13.37
CA VAL A 123 -0.27 -8.73 -12.12
C VAL A 123 -1.20 -9.04 -10.96
N LYS A 124 -0.72 -9.78 -9.98
CA LYS A 124 -1.50 -10.09 -8.77
C LYS A 124 -1.70 -8.84 -7.92
N THR A 125 -2.77 -8.85 -7.14
CA THR A 125 -3.14 -7.73 -6.28
C THR A 125 -3.26 -8.17 -4.83
N TYR A 126 -2.82 -7.30 -3.93
CA TYR A 126 -3.03 -7.41 -2.49
C TYR A 126 -3.80 -6.17 -2.04
N GLY A 127 -4.94 -6.34 -1.38
CA GLY A 127 -5.74 -5.23 -0.84
C GLY A 127 -5.60 -5.16 0.68
N PHE A 128 -5.17 -4.00 1.19
CA PHE A 128 -5.20 -3.69 2.62
C PHE A 128 -6.43 -2.86 2.94
N TYR A 129 -7.15 -3.24 3.98
CA TYR A 129 -8.35 -2.60 4.47
C TYR A 129 -8.23 -2.32 5.96
N LEU A 130 -8.88 -1.25 6.41
CA LEU A 130 -8.97 -0.86 7.81
C LEU A 130 -10.45 -0.75 8.20
N ILE A 131 -10.79 -1.27 9.37
CA ILE A 131 -12.10 -1.14 10.02
C ILE A 131 -11.92 -0.79 11.50
N GLY A 132 -12.99 -0.39 12.16
CA GLY A 132 -12.98 -0.13 13.60
C GLY A 132 -12.50 1.28 13.95
N PHE A 133 -12.76 2.27 13.09
CA PHE A 133 -12.62 3.67 13.48
C PHE A 133 -13.75 4.06 14.46
N PRO A 134 -13.49 4.96 15.44
CA PRO A 134 -14.47 5.32 16.47
C PRO A 134 -15.80 5.87 15.96
N TRP A 135 -15.78 6.46 14.78
CA TRP A 135 -16.95 7.05 14.11
C TRP A 135 -17.57 6.11 13.06
N GLU A 136 -17.07 4.88 12.97
CA GLU A 136 -17.51 3.92 11.96
C GLU A 136 -18.76 3.17 12.46
N THR A 137 -19.82 3.17 11.68
CA THR A 137 -21.00 2.35 11.96
C THR A 137 -20.82 0.94 11.38
N LYS A 138 -21.67 0.02 11.82
CA LYS A 138 -21.70 -1.35 11.28
C LYS A 138 -21.93 -1.35 9.76
N GLU A 139 -22.78 -0.47 9.25
CA GLU A 139 -23.07 -0.33 7.83
C GLU A 139 -21.83 0.12 7.06
N MET A 140 -21.05 1.08 7.59
CA MET A 140 -19.80 1.55 6.98
C MET A 140 -18.73 0.44 6.94
N ILE A 141 -18.66 -0.38 7.99
CA ILE A 141 -17.81 -1.58 8.00
C ILE A 141 -18.26 -2.56 6.91
N MET A 142 -19.55 -2.79 6.79
CA MET A 142 -20.11 -3.67 5.75
C MET A 142 -19.82 -3.17 4.33
N ASP A 143 -19.80 -1.84 4.09
CA ASP A 143 -19.36 -1.26 2.81
C ASP A 143 -17.92 -1.65 2.47
N THR A 144 -17.04 -1.66 3.48
CA THR A 144 -15.63 -2.06 3.32
C THR A 144 -15.50 -3.54 2.98
N LEU A 145 -16.22 -4.41 3.68
CA LEU A 145 -16.25 -5.86 3.40
C LEU A 145 -16.84 -6.16 2.02
N GLN A 146 -17.89 -5.43 1.64
CA GLN A 146 -18.53 -5.57 0.33
C GLN A 146 -17.57 -5.15 -0.80
N LEU A 147 -16.85 -4.03 -0.64
CA LEU A 147 -15.84 -3.60 -1.61
C LEU A 147 -14.70 -4.63 -1.72
N ALA A 148 -14.21 -5.17 -0.61
CA ALA A 148 -13.18 -6.20 -0.62
C ALA A 148 -13.62 -7.45 -1.40
N LYS A 149 -14.87 -7.90 -1.16
CA LYS A 149 -15.50 -9.01 -1.88
C LYS A 149 -15.67 -8.71 -3.37
N GLU A 150 -16.06 -7.49 -3.72
CA GLU A 150 -16.25 -7.04 -5.11
C GLU A 150 -14.92 -6.99 -5.88
N LEU A 151 -13.89 -6.42 -5.29
CA LEU A 151 -12.59 -6.24 -5.91
C LEU A 151 -11.90 -7.58 -6.21
N ARG A 152 -12.14 -8.61 -5.41
CA ARG A 152 -11.54 -9.95 -5.59
C ARG A 152 -10.04 -9.85 -5.83
N CYS A 153 -9.33 -9.11 -4.98
CA CYS A 153 -7.87 -9.15 -4.98
C CYS A 153 -7.39 -10.60 -4.76
N ASN A 154 -6.19 -10.92 -5.23
CA ASN A 154 -5.62 -12.25 -5.00
C ASN A 154 -5.39 -12.52 -3.50
N PHE A 155 -5.05 -11.45 -2.77
CA PHE A 155 -4.92 -11.45 -1.33
C PHE A 155 -5.64 -10.24 -0.76
N SER A 156 -6.29 -10.39 0.38
CA SER A 156 -6.95 -9.30 1.11
C SER A 156 -6.66 -9.45 2.58
N GLU A 157 -6.30 -8.36 3.22
CA GLU A 157 -6.03 -8.30 4.65
C GLU A 157 -6.82 -7.14 5.26
N ILE A 158 -7.53 -7.44 6.33
CA ILE A 158 -8.37 -6.48 7.04
C ILE A 158 -7.77 -6.31 8.43
N HIS A 159 -7.38 -5.09 8.74
CA HIS A 159 -6.81 -4.71 10.02
C HIS A 159 -7.82 -3.87 10.81
N ILE A 160 -7.74 -3.96 12.12
CA ILE A 160 -8.41 -3.02 13.01
C ILE A 160 -7.57 -1.74 13.05
N ALA A 161 -8.22 -0.59 12.92
CA ALA A 161 -7.56 0.70 13.00
C ALA A 161 -6.98 0.92 14.39
N VAL A 162 -5.69 1.22 14.47
CA VAL A 162 -4.98 1.43 15.74
C VAL A 162 -4.57 2.90 15.87
N PRO A 163 -4.97 3.58 16.96
CA PRO A 163 -4.67 4.97 17.21
C PRO A 163 -3.24 5.15 17.77
N TYR A 164 -2.23 5.10 16.91
CA TYR A 164 -0.83 5.30 17.32
C TYR A 164 -0.60 6.67 17.92
N GLU A 165 0.16 6.72 19.01
CA GLU A 165 0.51 7.95 19.69
C GLU A 165 1.14 8.98 18.74
N GLY A 166 0.79 10.27 18.93
CA GLY A 166 1.22 11.36 18.04
C GLY A 166 0.41 11.54 16.76
N THR A 167 -0.54 10.63 16.46
CA THR A 167 -1.43 10.77 15.29
C THR A 167 -2.68 11.58 15.61
N GLU A 168 -3.31 12.16 14.57
CA GLU A 168 -4.63 12.81 14.70
C GLU A 168 -5.68 11.80 15.19
N PHE A 169 -5.61 10.56 14.72
CA PHE A 169 -6.49 9.49 15.17
C PHE A 169 -6.36 9.22 16.68
N HIS A 170 -5.16 9.21 17.22
CA HIS A 170 -4.95 9.04 18.67
C HIS A 170 -5.60 10.18 19.50
N LYS A 171 -5.51 11.43 19.01
CA LYS A 171 -6.18 12.57 19.67
C LYS A 171 -7.69 12.37 19.68
N ILE A 172 -8.26 12.02 18.52
CA ILE A 172 -9.70 11.77 18.37
C ILE A 172 -10.14 10.62 19.29
N ALA A 173 -9.43 9.49 19.29
CA ALA A 173 -9.76 8.34 20.14
C ALA A 173 -9.73 8.68 21.63
N ARG A 174 -8.81 9.55 22.06
CA ARG A 174 -8.75 10.08 23.42
C ARG A 174 -9.97 10.96 23.72
N ASP A 175 -10.30 11.89 22.83
CA ASP A 175 -11.43 12.83 23.00
C ASP A 175 -12.78 12.08 23.05
N PHE A 176 -12.89 10.96 22.38
CA PHE A 176 -14.04 10.03 22.45
C PHE A 176 -14.02 9.14 23.72
N GLY A 177 -12.96 9.18 24.54
CA GLY A 177 -12.84 8.35 25.73
C GLY A 177 -12.71 6.84 25.47
N ILE A 178 -12.27 6.45 24.28
CA ILE A 178 -12.17 5.04 23.85
C ILE A 178 -10.76 4.46 24.04
N LEU A 179 -9.76 5.27 24.38
CA LEU A 179 -8.45 4.73 24.72
C LEU A 179 -8.50 4.04 26.09
N THR A 180 -8.15 2.76 26.12
CA THR A 180 -7.98 2.06 27.39
C THR A 180 -6.60 2.36 27.98
N GLU A 181 -6.46 2.40 29.31
CA GLU A 181 -5.19 2.62 29.99
C GLU A 181 -4.12 1.56 29.64
N THR A 182 -4.54 0.39 29.20
CA THR A 182 -3.69 -0.71 28.74
C THR A 182 -3.12 -0.50 27.33
N ALA A 183 -3.55 0.54 26.63
CA ALA A 183 -3.06 0.90 25.29
C ALA A 183 -1.63 1.44 25.27
N VAL A 184 -1.04 1.68 26.44
CA VAL A 184 0.35 2.14 26.60
C VAL A 184 1.27 0.94 26.62
N GLY A 185 1.56 0.38 25.45
CA GLY A 185 2.51 -0.72 25.37
C GLY A 185 2.58 -1.35 23.98
N HIS A 186 3.73 -1.81 23.63
CA HIS A 186 4.18 -2.27 22.32
C HIS A 186 3.43 -3.46 21.69
N ASN A 187 2.22 -3.82 22.15
CA ASN A 187 1.53 -5.04 21.74
C ASN A 187 0.14 -4.78 21.18
N TYR A 188 0.06 -3.89 20.16
CA TYR A 188 -1.18 -3.57 19.44
C TYR A 188 -1.85 -4.75 18.72
N PHE A 189 -1.13 -5.87 18.55
CA PHE A 189 -1.67 -7.08 17.91
C PHE A 189 -2.41 -8.00 18.88
N SER A 190 -2.11 -7.93 20.18
CA SER A 190 -2.72 -8.76 21.21
C SER A 190 -3.74 -8.02 22.10
N ASN A 191 -3.64 -6.69 22.17
CA ASN A 191 -4.56 -5.84 22.91
C ASN A 191 -4.91 -4.62 22.05
N PRO A 192 -6.01 -4.63 21.29
CA PRO A 192 -6.49 -3.44 20.62
C PRO A 192 -6.76 -2.34 21.64
N ALA A 193 -6.33 -1.12 21.31
CA ALA A 193 -6.46 0.05 22.17
C ALA A 193 -7.91 0.59 22.23
N ILE A 194 -8.86 -0.10 21.64
CA ILE A 194 -10.26 0.27 21.52
C ILE A 194 -11.12 -0.95 21.86
#